data_2a0a42108d5fe275efe27af18e038e36
#
_entry.id   2a0a42108d5fe275efe27af18e038e36
#
_cell.length_a   1.000
_cell.length_b   1.000
_cell.length_c   1.000
_cell.angle_alpha   90.00
_cell.angle_beta   90.00
_cell.angle_gamma   90.00
#
_symmetry.space_group_name_H-M   'P 1'
#
loop_
_entity.id
_entity.type
_entity.pdbx_description
1 polymer ?
#
loop_
_entity_poly.entity_id
_entity_poly.type
_entity_poly.pdbx_seq_one_letter_code
_entity_poly.pdbx_strand_id
1 'polypeptide(L)'
;ETVPVLDPVGSRRQVHLGASGAADAAGAMAALDAGIALARSGVADALVTAPVSKASIATHHLPGFKGHTDYLAEAYGLTRYGRDYLMAFLAPDLQVALLTVHEPLTEAIAAIGPEMLAEALDCLHRHAGGRIALAGLNPHAGEGGLLGEEDGRLLAPAVAAARERGLDVHGPESADSLFARTRRGEFDWVLALYHDQGLIAVKTAAFGLATNWTLGLPFLRTSVDHGTAFPIAGRNLADFTPLAAVVETTLALIEGKLPRKSSPT
;
A
#
# COMPACT_ATOMS: atom_id res chain seq x y z
N GLU A 1 31.18 -6.56 3.04
CA GLU A 1 30.25 -6.66 1.89
C GLU A 1 30.18 -5.32 1.20
N THR A 2 30.15 -5.31 -0.14
CA THR A 2 29.99 -4.09 -0.95
C THR A 2 28.58 -4.04 -1.51
N VAL A 3 27.94 -2.88 -1.37
CA VAL A 3 26.63 -2.62 -2.00
C VAL A 3 26.90 -1.98 -3.38
N PRO A 4 26.48 -2.59 -4.49
CA PRO A 4 26.61 -1.98 -5.80
C PRO A 4 25.69 -0.75 -5.90
N VAL A 5 26.23 0.35 -6.45
CA VAL A 5 25.48 1.59 -6.64
C VAL A 5 25.43 1.90 -8.14
N LEU A 6 24.24 2.07 -8.67
CA LEU A 6 23.98 2.54 -10.03
C LEU A 6 23.55 4.02 -9.97
N ASP A 7 24.33 4.91 -10.56
CA ASP A 7 23.89 6.29 -10.81
C ASP A 7 23.45 6.43 -12.29
N PRO A 8 22.15 6.49 -12.56
CA PRO A 8 21.65 6.55 -13.93
C PRO A 8 21.88 7.89 -14.60
N VAL A 9 22.24 8.93 -13.85
CA VAL A 9 22.47 10.29 -14.42
C VAL A 9 23.93 10.51 -14.79
N GLY A 10 24.87 9.92 -14.04
CA GLY A 10 26.31 9.97 -14.33
C GLY A 10 26.97 11.35 -14.22
N SER A 11 26.24 12.38 -13.80
CA SER A 11 26.73 13.76 -13.67
C SER A 11 26.68 14.25 -12.23
N ARG A 12 27.66 15.10 -11.86
CA ARG A 12 27.64 15.74 -10.54
C ARG A 12 26.46 16.72 -10.44
N ARG A 13 25.67 16.59 -9.41
CA ARG A 13 24.56 17.49 -9.08
C ARG A 13 24.92 18.35 -7.85
N GLN A 14 24.53 19.61 -7.88
CA GLN A 14 24.59 20.44 -6.68
C GLN A 14 23.36 20.16 -5.84
N VAL A 15 23.57 19.57 -4.68
CA VAL A 15 22.47 19.23 -3.75
C VAL A 15 22.25 20.39 -2.78
N HIS A 16 20.99 20.83 -2.65
CA HIS A 16 20.58 21.82 -1.65
C HIS A 16 19.76 21.09 -0.57
N LEU A 17 20.33 20.92 0.61
CA LEU A 17 19.70 20.21 1.71
C LEU A 17 18.36 20.86 2.10
N GLY A 18 17.30 20.06 2.19
CA GLY A 18 15.96 20.53 2.55
C GLY A 18 15.18 21.18 1.42
N ALA A 19 15.70 21.16 0.19
CA ALA A 19 15.03 21.67 -0.99
C ALA A 19 15.17 20.67 -2.16
N SER A 20 14.31 20.80 -3.16
CA SER A 20 14.34 19.97 -4.36
C SER A 20 14.06 20.85 -5.58
N GLY A 21 14.97 20.82 -6.55
CA GLY A 21 14.89 21.56 -7.82
C GLY A 21 14.77 20.64 -9.01
N ALA A 22 14.93 21.23 -10.21
CA ALA A 22 14.77 20.51 -11.48
C ALA A 22 15.77 19.34 -11.64
N ALA A 23 17.03 19.53 -11.24
CA ALA A 23 18.04 18.47 -11.31
C ALA A 23 17.74 17.30 -10.36
N ASP A 24 17.17 17.60 -9.17
CA ASP A 24 16.79 16.58 -8.19
C ASP A 24 15.57 15.81 -8.69
N ALA A 25 14.57 16.50 -9.25
CA ALA A 25 13.39 15.88 -9.84
C ALA A 25 13.78 14.95 -11.01
N ALA A 26 14.63 15.41 -11.92
CA ALA A 26 15.12 14.60 -13.03
C ALA A 26 15.93 13.39 -12.54
N GLY A 27 16.78 13.57 -11.53
CA GLY A 27 17.55 12.48 -10.93
C GLY A 27 16.68 11.43 -10.24
N ALA A 28 15.63 11.85 -9.54
CA ALA A 28 14.69 10.95 -8.88
C ALA A 28 13.93 10.12 -9.93
N MET A 29 13.48 10.73 -11.03
CA MET A 29 12.78 10.03 -12.10
C MET A 29 13.72 9.08 -12.85
N ALA A 30 14.95 9.49 -13.16
CA ALA A 30 15.93 8.61 -13.78
C ALA A 30 16.25 7.38 -12.91
N ALA A 31 16.34 7.55 -11.60
CA ALA A 31 16.53 6.44 -10.65
C ALA A 31 15.31 5.49 -10.63
N LEU A 32 14.10 6.04 -10.67
CA LEU A 32 12.87 5.26 -10.72
C LEU A 32 12.77 4.46 -12.03
N ASP A 33 13.06 5.09 -13.16
CA ASP A 33 13.05 4.44 -14.49
C ASP A 33 14.11 3.33 -14.58
N ALA A 34 15.31 3.57 -14.04
CA ALA A 34 16.33 2.53 -13.95
C ALA A 34 15.87 1.34 -13.08
N GLY A 35 15.24 1.62 -11.93
CA GLY A 35 14.66 0.58 -11.07
C GLY A 35 13.57 -0.23 -11.77
N ILE A 36 12.68 0.43 -12.52
CA ILE A 36 11.66 -0.21 -13.36
C ILE A 36 12.31 -1.11 -14.42
N ALA A 37 13.36 -0.64 -15.09
CA ALA A 37 14.06 -1.41 -16.11
C ALA A 37 14.74 -2.66 -15.52
N LEU A 38 15.35 -2.56 -14.34
CA LEU A 38 15.96 -3.69 -13.63
C LEU A 38 14.90 -4.73 -13.20
N ALA A 39 13.77 -4.28 -12.66
CA ALA A 39 12.67 -5.16 -12.30
C ALA A 39 12.04 -5.84 -13.55
N ARG A 40 11.87 -5.08 -14.64
CA ARG A 40 11.32 -5.60 -15.91
C ARG A 40 12.22 -6.64 -16.56
N SER A 41 13.54 -6.50 -16.43
CA SER A 41 14.50 -7.47 -16.97
C SER A 41 14.74 -8.68 -16.08
N GLY A 42 14.12 -8.74 -14.89
CA GLY A 42 14.33 -9.82 -13.92
C GLY A 42 15.68 -9.78 -13.22
N VAL A 43 16.43 -8.67 -13.31
CA VAL A 43 17.69 -8.48 -12.59
C VAL A 43 17.43 -8.14 -11.12
N ALA A 44 16.31 -7.45 -10.84
CA ALA A 44 15.86 -7.15 -9.49
C ALA A 44 14.56 -7.90 -9.18
N ASP A 45 14.51 -8.59 -8.04
CA ASP A 45 13.33 -9.33 -7.56
C ASP A 45 12.28 -8.39 -6.96
N ALA A 46 12.71 -7.23 -6.49
CA ALA A 46 11.84 -6.23 -5.88
C ALA A 46 12.36 -4.81 -6.09
N LEU A 47 11.45 -3.84 -6.00
CA LEU A 47 11.75 -2.40 -6.00
C LEU A 47 11.33 -1.78 -4.68
N VAL A 48 12.28 -1.40 -3.84
CA VAL A 48 12.05 -0.63 -2.63
C VAL A 48 12.29 0.84 -2.92
N THR A 49 11.26 1.67 -2.78
CA THR A 49 11.37 3.11 -3.08
C THR A 49 11.44 3.95 -1.81
N ALA A 50 12.43 4.85 -1.75
CA ALA A 50 12.46 5.96 -0.79
C ALA A 50 11.48 7.07 -1.21
N PRO A 51 11.10 8.00 -0.31
CA PRO A 51 10.18 9.09 -0.63
C PRO A 51 10.74 10.04 -1.70
N VAL A 52 9.84 10.61 -2.50
CA VAL A 52 10.15 11.69 -3.45
C VAL A 52 9.27 12.91 -3.23
N SER A 53 9.74 14.07 -3.67
CA SER A 53 8.93 15.28 -3.70
C SER A 53 8.02 15.29 -4.92
N LYS A 54 6.75 14.91 -4.72
CA LYS A 54 5.74 14.92 -5.80
C LYS A 54 5.61 16.32 -6.41
N ALA A 55 5.60 17.36 -5.58
CA ALA A 55 5.50 18.75 -6.04
C ALA A 55 6.69 19.15 -6.91
N SER A 56 7.92 18.77 -6.53
CA SER A 56 9.11 19.07 -7.33
C SER A 56 9.08 18.34 -8.69
N ILE A 57 8.73 17.06 -8.69
CA ILE A 57 8.63 16.28 -9.95
C ILE A 57 7.53 16.86 -10.84
N ALA A 58 6.34 17.14 -10.29
CA ALA A 58 5.24 17.71 -11.07
C ALA A 58 5.56 19.09 -11.64
N THR A 59 6.32 19.92 -10.90
CA THR A 59 6.68 21.28 -11.34
C THR A 59 7.80 21.28 -12.37
N HIS A 60 8.80 20.42 -12.22
CA HIS A 60 10.06 20.56 -12.94
C HIS A 60 10.34 19.46 -13.96
N HIS A 61 9.65 18.31 -13.89
CA HIS A 61 9.99 17.17 -14.75
C HIS A 61 8.76 16.56 -15.45
N LEU A 62 7.74 16.15 -14.70
CA LEU A 62 6.56 15.45 -15.22
C LEU A 62 5.28 16.11 -14.69
N PRO A 63 4.68 17.06 -15.42
CA PRO A 63 3.40 17.64 -15.04
C PRO A 63 2.33 16.55 -14.80
N GLY A 64 1.60 16.65 -13.70
CA GLY A 64 0.59 15.66 -13.35
C GLY A 64 1.11 14.44 -12.57
N PHE A 65 2.38 14.37 -12.23
CA PHE A 65 2.92 13.29 -11.40
C PHE A 65 2.23 13.22 -10.04
N LYS A 66 1.54 12.12 -9.77
CA LYS A 66 0.76 11.86 -8.54
C LYS A 66 1.56 11.10 -7.48
N GLY A 67 2.56 10.34 -7.90
CA GLY A 67 3.42 9.55 -7.02
C GLY A 67 3.94 8.28 -7.70
N HIS A 68 4.75 7.54 -6.96
CA HIS A 68 5.34 6.29 -7.43
C HIS A 68 4.28 5.26 -7.86
N THR A 69 3.23 5.09 -7.06
CA THR A 69 2.21 4.05 -7.29
C THR A 69 1.53 4.24 -8.63
N ASP A 70 1.04 5.47 -8.90
CA ASP A 70 0.36 5.78 -10.17
C ASP A 70 1.33 5.67 -11.35
N TYR A 71 2.55 6.20 -11.19
CA TYR A 71 3.57 6.14 -12.24
C TYR A 71 3.97 4.70 -12.61
N LEU A 72 4.16 3.85 -11.61
CA LEU A 72 4.48 2.44 -11.81
C LEU A 72 3.30 1.68 -12.43
N ALA A 73 2.08 1.93 -11.95
CA ALA A 73 0.88 1.33 -12.50
C ALA A 73 0.74 1.67 -13.99
N GLU A 74 0.88 2.95 -14.36
CA GLU A 74 0.83 3.41 -15.75
C GLU A 74 1.93 2.78 -16.61
N ALA A 75 3.16 2.70 -16.12
CA ALA A 75 4.29 2.08 -16.81
C ALA A 75 4.06 0.59 -17.17
N TYR A 76 3.17 -0.09 -16.42
CA TYR A 76 2.79 -1.48 -16.65
C TYR A 76 1.36 -1.65 -17.21
N GLY A 77 0.71 -0.56 -17.62
CA GLY A 77 -0.63 -0.60 -18.21
C GLY A 77 -1.75 -0.94 -17.22
N LEU A 78 -1.50 -0.79 -15.93
CA LEU A 78 -2.50 -0.96 -14.87
C LEU A 78 -3.29 0.35 -14.76
N THR A 79 -4.57 0.33 -15.11
CA THR A 79 -5.36 1.55 -15.28
C THR A 79 -6.46 1.74 -14.25
N ARG A 80 -6.90 0.64 -13.62
CA ARG A 80 -8.02 0.67 -12.65
C ARG A 80 -7.57 0.26 -11.27
N TYR A 81 -7.55 1.22 -10.35
CA TYR A 81 -7.40 0.94 -8.92
C TYR A 81 -8.53 0.01 -8.45
N GLY A 82 -8.24 -0.89 -7.53
CA GLY A 82 -9.17 -1.92 -7.07
C GLY A 82 -9.13 -3.19 -7.93
N ARG A 83 -9.11 -3.08 -9.26
CA ARG A 83 -9.09 -4.20 -10.18
C ARG A 83 -7.69 -4.67 -10.56
N ASP A 84 -6.88 -3.74 -11.04
CA ASP A 84 -5.56 -4.05 -11.59
C ASP A 84 -4.49 -3.99 -10.50
N TYR A 85 -4.65 -3.08 -9.56
CA TYR A 85 -3.73 -2.89 -8.44
C TYR A 85 -4.44 -2.35 -7.20
N LEU A 86 -3.86 -2.63 -6.03
CA LEU A 86 -4.31 -2.15 -4.73
C LEU A 86 -3.14 -1.61 -3.91
N MET A 87 -3.43 -0.69 -3.03
CA MET A 87 -2.52 -0.24 -1.99
C MET A 87 -2.75 -1.08 -0.72
N ALA A 88 -1.69 -1.71 -0.24
CA ALA A 88 -1.70 -2.49 0.99
C ALA A 88 -0.64 -2.00 1.97
N PHE A 89 -0.89 -2.19 3.24
CA PHE A 89 0.00 -1.84 4.33
C PHE A 89 0.24 -3.05 5.22
N LEU A 90 1.51 -3.37 5.42
CA LEU A 90 1.93 -4.50 6.23
C LEU A 90 2.62 -3.98 7.49
N ALA A 91 1.93 -4.11 8.62
CA ALA A 91 2.53 -4.00 9.94
C ALA A 91 2.95 -5.40 10.42
N PRO A 92 3.79 -5.54 11.47
CA PRO A 92 4.30 -6.84 11.90
C PRO A 92 3.26 -7.91 12.22
N ASP A 93 2.04 -7.52 12.52
CA ASP A 93 0.94 -8.42 12.90
C ASP A 93 -0.42 -8.00 12.33
N LEU A 94 -0.43 -7.06 11.36
CA LEU A 94 -1.67 -6.54 10.77
C LEU A 94 -1.43 -6.17 9.30
N GLN A 95 -2.14 -6.83 8.39
CA GLN A 95 -2.11 -6.55 6.97
C GLN A 95 -3.45 -5.96 6.53
N VAL A 96 -3.40 -4.80 5.89
CA VAL A 96 -4.59 -4.06 5.48
C VAL A 96 -4.46 -3.63 4.02
N ALA A 97 -5.43 -3.98 3.19
CA ALA A 97 -5.60 -3.40 1.86
C ALA A 97 -6.72 -2.35 1.87
N LEU A 98 -6.63 -1.37 1.00
CA LEU A 98 -7.58 -0.27 0.93
C LEU A 98 -8.44 -0.37 -0.32
N LEU A 99 -9.77 -0.35 -0.16
CA LEU A 99 -10.71 -0.31 -1.28
C LEU A 99 -10.71 1.05 -1.97
N THR A 100 -10.72 2.13 -1.18
CA THR A 100 -10.57 3.52 -1.65
C THR A 100 -9.40 4.19 -0.93
N VAL A 101 -8.78 5.20 -1.55
CA VAL A 101 -7.53 5.78 -1.03
C VAL A 101 -7.63 7.28 -0.78
N HIS A 102 -7.33 8.14 -1.74
CA HIS A 102 -7.13 9.57 -1.55
C HIS A 102 -8.32 10.39 -2.06
N GLU A 103 -9.52 9.98 -1.73
CA GLU A 103 -10.77 10.67 -2.06
C GLU A 103 -11.42 11.26 -0.80
N PRO A 104 -12.25 12.30 -0.92
CA PRO A 104 -13.12 12.74 0.17
C PRO A 104 -14.01 11.59 0.67
N LEU A 105 -14.18 11.46 1.99
CA LEU A 105 -14.89 10.33 2.59
C LEU A 105 -16.30 10.13 2.02
N THR A 106 -17.02 11.21 1.74
CA THR A 106 -18.37 11.16 1.13
C THR A 106 -18.34 10.57 -0.28
N GLU A 107 -17.29 10.87 -1.06
CA GLU A 107 -17.11 10.32 -2.42
C GLU A 107 -16.68 8.87 -2.35
N ALA A 108 -15.77 8.53 -1.45
CA ALA A 108 -15.34 7.17 -1.20
C ALA A 108 -16.52 6.26 -0.86
N ILE A 109 -17.38 6.67 0.10
CA ILE A 109 -18.57 5.90 0.48
C ILE A 109 -19.55 5.77 -0.70
N ALA A 110 -19.79 6.85 -1.44
CA ALA A 110 -20.70 6.83 -2.58
C ALA A 110 -20.23 5.95 -3.74
N ALA A 111 -18.91 5.76 -3.88
CA ALA A 111 -18.31 4.92 -4.91
C ALA A 111 -18.38 3.41 -4.60
N ILE A 112 -18.60 3.03 -3.33
CA ILE A 112 -18.63 1.61 -2.94
C ILE A 112 -19.83 0.93 -3.61
N GLY A 113 -19.51 -0.04 -4.47
CA GLY A 113 -20.50 -0.82 -5.18
C GLY A 113 -20.08 -2.27 -5.38
N PRO A 114 -21.01 -3.14 -5.81
CA PRO A 114 -20.75 -4.58 -5.94
C PRO A 114 -19.56 -4.91 -6.86
N GLU A 115 -19.43 -4.20 -7.98
CA GLU A 115 -18.33 -4.40 -8.94
C GLU A 115 -16.99 -4.04 -8.30
N MET A 116 -16.87 -2.87 -7.67
CA MET A 116 -15.65 -2.41 -7.00
C MET A 116 -15.21 -3.38 -5.90
N LEU A 117 -16.15 -3.87 -5.09
CA LEU A 117 -15.90 -4.85 -4.04
C LEU A 117 -15.40 -6.17 -4.61
N ALA A 118 -16.07 -6.69 -5.65
CA ALA A 118 -15.69 -7.94 -6.29
C ALA A 118 -14.28 -7.85 -6.88
N GLU A 119 -13.99 -6.78 -7.64
CA GLU A 119 -12.68 -6.55 -8.26
C GLU A 119 -11.57 -6.44 -7.23
N ALA A 120 -11.79 -5.70 -6.13
CA ALA A 120 -10.79 -5.53 -5.07
C ALA A 120 -10.52 -6.83 -4.29
N LEU A 121 -11.56 -7.61 -3.98
CA LEU A 121 -11.42 -8.92 -3.35
C LEU A 121 -10.64 -9.89 -4.24
N ASP A 122 -10.96 -9.93 -5.54
CA ASP A 122 -10.26 -10.74 -6.52
C ASP A 122 -8.79 -10.29 -6.69
N CYS A 123 -8.53 -8.99 -6.73
CA CYS A 123 -7.19 -8.45 -6.81
C CYS A 123 -6.36 -8.80 -5.57
N LEU A 124 -6.91 -8.59 -4.37
CA LEU A 124 -6.24 -8.93 -3.11
C LEU A 124 -5.96 -10.44 -3.03
N HIS A 125 -6.96 -11.28 -3.32
CA HIS A 125 -6.80 -12.72 -3.29
C HIS A 125 -5.73 -13.21 -4.29
N ARG A 126 -5.73 -12.70 -5.51
CA ARG A 126 -4.79 -13.09 -6.57
C ARG A 126 -3.34 -12.81 -6.20
N HIS A 127 -3.07 -11.68 -5.55
CA HIS A 127 -1.71 -11.22 -5.30
C HIS A 127 -1.20 -11.53 -3.89
N ALA A 128 -2.09 -11.72 -2.92
CA ALA A 128 -1.71 -11.92 -1.53
C ALA A 128 -2.27 -13.22 -0.94
N GLY A 129 -3.40 -13.71 -1.43
CA GLY A 129 -4.05 -14.92 -0.92
C GLY A 129 -4.51 -14.80 0.53
N GLY A 130 -4.73 -15.97 1.17
CA GLY A 130 -5.10 -16.05 2.58
C GLY A 130 -6.55 -15.73 2.89
N ARG A 131 -6.86 -15.66 4.20
CA ARG A 131 -8.19 -15.36 4.74
C ARG A 131 -8.39 -13.84 4.76
N ILE A 132 -9.34 -13.35 3.98
CA ILE A 132 -9.64 -11.93 3.85
C ILE A 132 -10.88 -11.60 4.67
N ALA A 133 -10.80 -10.60 5.54
CA ALA A 133 -11.98 -10.02 6.20
C ALA A 133 -12.33 -8.68 5.57
N LEU A 134 -13.57 -8.52 5.11
CA LEU A 134 -14.11 -7.26 4.65
C LEU A 134 -14.59 -6.46 5.85
N ALA A 135 -14.06 -5.25 6.07
CA ALA A 135 -14.50 -4.37 7.13
C ALA A 135 -15.92 -3.87 6.87
N GLY A 136 -16.73 -3.79 7.91
CA GLY A 136 -18.05 -3.16 7.85
C GLY A 136 -17.94 -1.65 7.65
N LEU A 137 -18.94 -1.08 6.99
CA LEU A 137 -19.03 0.35 6.77
C LEU A 137 -19.63 1.06 8.00
N ASN A 138 -20.72 0.52 8.49
CA ASN A 138 -21.46 1.08 9.61
C ASN A 138 -21.03 0.47 10.95
N PRO A 139 -21.29 1.13 12.09
CA PRO A 139 -21.09 0.52 13.40
C PRO A 139 -21.75 -0.86 13.49
N HIS A 140 -21.03 -1.82 14.07
CA HIS A 140 -21.48 -3.22 14.19
C HIS A 140 -21.92 -3.87 12.88
N ALA A 141 -21.30 -3.46 11.74
CA ALA A 141 -21.66 -3.91 10.41
C ALA A 141 -23.16 -3.76 10.12
N GLY A 142 -23.72 -2.60 10.51
CA GLY A 142 -25.10 -2.23 10.30
C GLY A 142 -26.14 -2.82 11.28
N GLU A 143 -25.73 -3.70 12.24
CA GLU A 143 -26.62 -4.33 13.24
C GLU A 143 -27.94 -4.85 12.61
N GLY A 144 -27.83 -5.62 11.52
CA GLY A 144 -29.01 -6.13 10.81
C GLY A 144 -29.86 -5.08 10.12
N GLY A 145 -29.31 -3.90 9.79
CA GLY A 145 -29.98 -2.76 9.16
C GLY A 145 -30.40 -1.67 10.13
N LEU A 146 -30.25 -1.88 11.44
CA LEU A 146 -30.63 -0.89 12.46
C LEU A 146 -29.73 0.36 12.42
N LEU A 147 -28.45 0.19 12.08
CA LEU A 147 -27.44 1.24 12.06
C LEU A 147 -26.97 1.59 10.63
N GLY A 148 -27.73 1.24 9.61
CA GLY A 148 -27.44 1.43 8.19
C GLY A 148 -27.66 0.16 7.40
N GLU A 149 -28.08 0.30 6.16
CA GLU A 149 -28.43 -0.84 5.29
C GLU A 149 -27.28 -1.27 4.38
N GLU A 150 -26.23 -0.46 4.23
CA GLU A 150 -25.17 -0.63 3.25
C GLU A 150 -24.43 -1.97 3.44
N ASP A 151 -24.16 -2.34 4.69
CA ASP A 151 -23.47 -3.60 5.03
C ASP A 151 -24.27 -4.81 4.56
N GLY A 152 -25.59 -4.82 4.82
CA GLY A 152 -26.48 -5.90 4.37
C GLY A 152 -26.76 -5.86 2.87
N ARG A 153 -26.89 -4.67 2.30
CA ARG A 153 -27.31 -4.48 0.91
C ARG A 153 -26.17 -4.58 -0.10
N LEU A 154 -24.95 -4.15 0.26
CA LEU A 154 -23.80 -4.10 -0.64
C LEU A 154 -22.68 -5.08 -0.24
N LEU A 155 -22.29 -5.06 1.04
CA LEU A 155 -21.09 -5.77 1.48
C LEU A 155 -21.35 -7.27 1.65
N ALA A 156 -22.42 -7.65 2.31
CA ALA A 156 -22.74 -9.07 2.54
C ALA A 156 -22.95 -9.85 1.22
N PRO A 157 -23.67 -9.35 0.21
CA PRO A 157 -23.76 -9.99 -1.10
C PRO A 157 -22.40 -10.10 -1.81
N ALA A 158 -21.53 -9.11 -1.71
CA ALA A 158 -20.19 -9.16 -2.31
C ALA A 158 -19.33 -10.26 -1.67
N VAL A 159 -19.39 -10.42 -0.35
CA VAL A 159 -18.73 -11.51 0.39
C VAL A 159 -19.28 -12.86 -0.04
N ALA A 160 -20.61 -13.02 -0.14
CA ALA A 160 -21.24 -14.26 -0.58
C ALA A 160 -20.78 -14.64 -1.99
N ALA A 161 -20.83 -13.71 -2.94
CA ALA A 161 -20.40 -13.93 -4.31
C ALA A 161 -18.88 -14.23 -4.41
N ALA A 162 -18.03 -13.65 -3.55
CA ALA A 162 -16.61 -14.00 -3.50
C ALA A 162 -16.41 -15.44 -3.03
N ARG A 163 -17.14 -15.88 -2.00
CA ARG A 163 -17.11 -17.27 -1.51
C ARG A 163 -17.56 -18.28 -2.55
N GLU A 164 -18.61 -17.96 -3.33
CA GLU A 164 -19.08 -18.81 -4.44
C GLU A 164 -18.00 -19.00 -5.51
N ARG A 165 -17.10 -18.01 -5.70
CA ARG A 165 -15.93 -18.11 -6.57
C ARG A 165 -14.73 -18.83 -5.92
N GLY A 166 -14.86 -19.30 -4.67
CA GLY A 166 -13.83 -20.05 -3.97
C GLY A 166 -12.83 -19.19 -3.19
N LEU A 167 -13.10 -17.89 -3.00
CA LEU A 167 -12.25 -17.03 -2.17
C LEU A 167 -12.57 -17.24 -0.69
N ASP A 168 -11.55 -17.27 0.15
CA ASP A 168 -11.70 -17.32 1.62
C ASP A 168 -11.92 -15.89 2.17
N VAL A 169 -13.16 -15.42 2.04
CA VAL A 169 -13.58 -14.06 2.42
C VAL A 169 -14.60 -14.12 3.55
N HIS A 170 -14.45 -13.27 4.55
CA HIS A 170 -15.32 -13.14 5.72
C HIS A 170 -15.88 -11.73 5.83
N GLY A 171 -17.06 -11.59 6.43
CA GLY A 171 -17.65 -10.29 6.71
C GLY A 171 -19.02 -10.05 6.04
N PRO A 172 -19.48 -8.79 6.03
CA PRO A 172 -18.83 -7.64 6.66
C PRO A 172 -18.64 -7.83 8.17
N GLU A 173 -17.45 -7.55 8.66
CA GLU A 173 -17.07 -7.67 10.07
C GLU A 173 -17.09 -6.31 10.76
N SER A 174 -17.51 -6.25 12.02
CA SER A 174 -17.51 -5.00 12.78
C SER A 174 -16.12 -4.40 12.91
N ALA A 175 -15.89 -3.21 12.31
CA ALA A 175 -14.56 -2.64 12.13
C ALA A 175 -13.86 -2.31 13.46
N ASP A 176 -14.60 -1.99 14.52
CA ASP A 176 -14.07 -1.67 15.85
C ASP A 176 -13.33 -2.84 16.51
N SER A 177 -13.69 -4.07 16.21
CA SER A 177 -13.08 -5.30 16.75
C SER A 177 -12.23 -6.06 15.73
N LEU A 178 -12.50 -5.88 14.43
CA LEU A 178 -11.89 -6.63 13.33
C LEU A 178 -10.36 -6.57 13.34
N PHE A 179 -9.78 -5.38 13.44
CA PHE A 179 -8.34 -5.21 13.40
C PHE A 179 -7.62 -5.91 14.56
N ALA A 180 -8.25 -5.91 15.76
CA ALA A 180 -7.71 -6.61 16.91
C ALA A 180 -7.78 -8.14 16.74
N ARG A 181 -8.83 -8.67 16.11
CA ARG A 181 -9.00 -10.09 15.79
C ARG A 181 -7.99 -10.53 14.72
N THR A 182 -7.79 -9.72 13.69
CA THR A 182 -6.77 -9.95 12.64
C THR A 182 -5.38 -10.02 13.25
N ARG A 183 -5.02 -9.10 14.15
CA ARG A 183 -3.75 -9.13 14.89
C ARG A 183 -3.52 -10.38 15.71
N ARG A 184 -4.58 -11.09 16.10
CA ARG A 184 -4.52 -12.39 16.81
C ARG A 184 -4.45 -13.57 15.84
N GLY A 185 -4.44 -13.32 14.53
CA GLY A 185 -4.31 -14.33 13.49
C GLY A 185 -5.62 -14.99 13.05
N GLU A 186 -6.77 -14.37 13.35
CA GLU A 186 -8.05 -14.89 12.86
C GLU A 186 -8.18 -14.72 11.35
N PHE A 187 -7.69 -13.59 10.82
CA PHE A 187 -7.61 -13.32 9.38
C PHE A 187 -6.17 -12.99 8.99
N ASP A 188 -5.84 -13.16 7.71
CA ASP A 188 -4.54 -12.80 7.17
C ASP A 188 -4.56 -11.37 6.61
N TRP A 189 -5.73 -10.91 6.13
CA TRP A 189 -5.94 -9.59 5.55
C TRP A 189 -7.23 -8.93 6.01
N VAL A 190 -7.20 -7.62 6.13
CA VAL A 190 -8.40 -6.77 6.19
C VAL A 190 -8.49 -5.99 4.88
N LEU A 191 -9.61 -6.06 4.18
CA LEU A 191 -9.98 -5.09 3.15
C LEU A 191 -10.77 -3.97 3.84
N ALA A 192 -10.11 -2.83 4.07
CA ALA A 192 -10.73 -1.63 4.60
C ALA A 192 -11.39 -0.84 3.48
N LEU A 193 -12.54 -0.24 3.77
CA LEU A 193 -13.36 0.42 2.76
C LEU A 193 -12.86 1.81 2.38
N TYR A 194 -12.21 2.51 3.31
CA TYR A 194 -11.66 3.84 3.08
C TYR A 194 -10.34 4.02 3.83
N HIS A 195 -9.59 5.02 3.41
CA HIS A 195 -8.22 5.27 3.84
C HIS A 195 -8.05 5.26 5.36
N ASP A 196 -8.77 6.09 6.10
CA ASP A 196 -8.56 6.24 7.54
C ASP A 196 -9.07 5.05 8.34
N GLN A 197 -10.09 4.30 7.86
CA GLN A 197 -10.51 3.06 8.49
C GLN A 197 -9.34 2.06 8.62
N GLY A 198 -8.54 1.93 7.56
CA GLY A 198 -7.37 1.05 7.56
C GLY A 198 -6.15 1.68 8.20
N LEU A 199 -5.81 2.91 7.83
CA LEU A 199 -4.53 3.53 8.20
C LEU A 199 -4.46 3.94 9.68
N ILE A 200 -5.56 4.33 10.30
CA ILE A 200 -5.60 4.57 11.76
C ILE A 200 -5.20 3.29 12.49
N ALA A 201 -5.77 2.14 12.11
CA ALA A 201 -5.44 0.87 12.74
C ALA A 201 -3.97 0.47 12.53
N VAL A 202 -3.47 0.55 11.30
CA VAL A 202 -2.08 0.25 10.95
C VAL A 202 -1.10 1.15 11.71
N LYS A 203 -1.32 2.46 11.67
CA LYS A 203 -0.41 3.44 12.31
C LYS A 203 -0.47 3.38 13.83
N THR A 204 -1.62 3.06 14.40
CA THR A 204 -1.73 2.82 15.85
C THR A 204 -0.98 1.55 16.26
N ALA A 205 -1.02 0.51 15.43
CA ALA A 205 -0.35 -0.75 15.70
C ALA A 205 1.18 -0.67 15.54
N ALA A 206 1.67 0.07 14.52
CA ALA A 206 3.07 0.03 14.12
C ALA A 206 3.51 1.35 13.45
N PHE A 207 3.41 2.47 14.18
CA PHE A 207 3.82 3.77 13.65
C PHE A 207 5.27 3.76 13.16
N GLY A 208 5.48 4.16 11.90
CA GLY A 208 6.81 4.20 11.28
C GLY A 208 7.39 2.84 10.85
N LEU A 209 6.74 1.71 11.17
CA LEU A 209 7.22 0.37 10.81
C LEU A 209 6.34 -0.31 9.75
N ALA A 210 5.27 0.33 9.30
CA ALA A 210 4.41 -0.21 8.28
C ALA A 210 5.06 -0.09 6.90
N THR A 211 5.02 -1.20 6.15
CA THR A 211 5.46 -1.25 4.76
C THR A 211 4.27 -1.03 3.85
N ASN A 212 4.34 -0.04 2.97
CA ASN A 212 3.39 0.11 1.88
C ASN A 212 3.77 -0.84 0.74
N TRP A 213 2.85 -1.70 0.31
CA TRP A 213 3.00 -2.61 -0.81
C TRP A 213 1.99 -2.26 -1.91
N THR A 214 2.47 -2.07 -3.13
CA THR A 214 1.60 -1.94 -4.31
C THR A 214 1.35 -3.33 -4.88
N LEU A 215 0.21 -3.92 -4.56
CA LEU A 215 -0.27 -5.18 -5.14
C LEU A 215 -0.64 -4.98 -6.61
N GLY A 216 -0.45 -5.98 -7.45
CA GLY A 216 -0.84 -5.96 -8.86
C GLY A 216 0.29 -5.72 -9.84
N LEU A 217 1.40 -5.15 -9.41
CA LEU A 217 2.60 -5.05 -10.25
C LEU A 217 3.20 -6.45 -10.49
N PRO A 218 3.85 -6.69 -11.65
CA PRO A 218 4.45 -8.00 -11.96
C PRO A 218 5.73 -8.31 -11.17
N PHE A 219 6.10 -7.44 -10.23
CA PHE A 219 7.22 -7.58 -9.29
C PHE A 219 6.82 -6.96 -7.96
N LEU A 220 7.54 -7.30 -6.90
CA LEU A 220 7.31 -6.70 -5.60
C LEU A 220 7.74 -5.23 -5.60
N ARG A 221 6.81 -4.35 -5.25
CA ARG A 221 7.12 -2.93 -5.01
C ARG A 221 6.66 -2.52 -3.62
N THR A 222 7.61 -2.09 -2.81
CA THR A 222 7.36 -1.63 -1.46
C THR A 222 7.93 -0.23 -1.22
N SER A 223 7.45 0.43 -0.19
CA SER A 223 7.93 1.74 0.22
C SER A 223 7.64 2.02 1.69
N VAL A 224 8.32 3.01 2.23
CA VAL A 224 7.98 3.60 3.53
C VAL A 224 6.64 4.35 3.46
N ASP A 225 6.01 4.52 4.62
CA ASP A 225 4.75 5.25 4.80
C ASP A 225 4.98 6.67 5.38
N HIS A 226 6.02 7.35 4.89
CA HIS A 226 6.32 8.74 5.25
C HIS A 226 6.83 9.55 4.05
N GLY A 227 6.87 10.89 4.19
CA GLY A 227 7.35 11.79 3.14
C GLY A 227 8.85 12.06 3.21
N THR A 228 9.31 13.04 2.43
CA THR A 228 10.72 13.41 2.22
C THR A 228 11.42 13.98 3.43
N ALA A 229 10.71 14.37 4.48
CA ALA A 229 11.26 14.88 5.73
C ALA A 229 12.26 16.07 5.55
N PHE A 230 12.05 16.94 4.57
CA PHE A 230 12.92 18.09 4.27
C PHE A 230 13.29 18.96 5.50
N PRO A 231 12.40 19.18 6.51
CA PRO A 231 12.76 19.99 7.68
C PRO A 231 13.92 19.45 8.52
N ILE A 232 14.24 18.15 8.41
CA ILE A 232 15.36 17.54 9.14
C ILE A 232 16.58 17.22 8.25
N ALA A 233 16.53 17.57 6.97
CA ALA A 233 17.62 17.34 6.04
C ALA A 233 18.90 18.08 6.49
N GLY A 234 20.04 17.39 6.48
CA GLY A 234 21.33 17.93 6.95
C GLY A 234 21.48 18.11 8.46
N ARG A 235 20.45 17.75 9.25
CA ARG A 235 20.47 17.91 10.73
C ARG A 235 20.94 16.67 11.49
N ASN A 236 21.24 15.58 10.78
CA ASN A 236 21.61 14.28 11.35
C ASN A 236 20.55 13.72 12.35
N LEU A 237 19.25 13.94 12.05
CA LEU A 237 18.11 13.52 12.86
C LEU A 237 17.27 12.43 12.17
N ALA A 238 17.65 12.05 10.94
CA ALA A 238 16.91 11.04 10.19
C ALA A 238 17.00 9.67 10.87
N ASP A 239 15.83 9.04 11.04
CA ASP A 239 15.72 7.66 11.49
C ASP A 239 15.64 6.73 10.27
N PHE A 240 16.56 5.79 10.16
CA PHE A 240 16.58 4.80 9.07
C PHE A 240 15.73 3.56 9.36
N THR A 241 15.25 3.38 10.59
CA THR A 241 14.48 2.21 11.03
C THR A 241 13.27 1.91 10.12
N PRO A 242 12.49 2.90 9.67
CA PRO A 242 11.37 2.65 8.75
C PRO A 242 11.81 2.01 7.44
N LEU A 243 12.90 2.49 6.82
CA LEU A 243 13.39 1.91 5.57
C LEU A 243 13.98 0.52 5.77
N ALA A 244 14.69 0.28 6.86
CA ALA A 244 15.19 -1.04 7.21
C ALA A 244 14.04 -2.05 7.38
N ALA A 245 12.97 -1.68 8.09
CA ALA A 245 11.78 -2.51 8.24
C ALA A 245 11.11 -2.84 6.89
N VAL A 246 11.07 -1.88 5.96
CA VAL A 246 10.55 -2.12 4.60
C VAL A 246 11.42 -3.13 3.86
N VAL A 247 12.74 -3.02 3.93
CA VAL A 247 13.66 -3.98 3.28
C VAL A 247 13.48 -5.39 3.86
N GLU A 248 13.42 -5.52 5.19
CA GLU A 248 13.18 -6.80 5.87
C GLU A 248 11.83 -7.42 5.47
N THR A 249 10.77 -6.61 5.45
CA THR A 249 9.44 -7.03 5.00
C THR A 249 9.48 -7.49 3.54
N THR A 250 10.19 -6.75 2.67
CA THR A 250 10.31 -7.11 1.25
C THR A 250 11.02 -8.44 1.06
N LEU A 251 12.10 -8.68 1.80
CA LEU A 251 12.81 -9.96 1.80
C LEU A 251 11.88 -11.11 2.23
N ALA A 252 11.10 -10.90 3.29
CA ALA A 252 10.11 -11.89 3.73
C ALA A 252 9.05 -12.17 2.65
N LEU A 253 8.58 -11.14 1.94
CA LEU A 253 7.62 -11.30 0.84
C LEU A 253 8.21 -12.07 -0.35
N ILE A 254 9.49 -11.87 -0.69
CA ILE A 254 10.19 -12.66 -1.72
C ILE A 254 10.21 -14.16 -1.33
N GLU A 255 10.33 -14.47 -0.04
CA GLU A 255 10.25 -15.83 0.48
C GLU A 255 8.81 -16.37 0.63
N GLY A 256 7.80 -15.62 0.20
CA GLY A 256 6.38 -16.00 0.33
C GLY A 256 5.83 -15.90 1.77
N LYS A 257 6.45 -15.09 2.62
CA LYS A 257 6.07 -14.92 4.03
C LYS A 257 5.42 -13.55 4.26
N LEU A 258 4.28 -13.53 4.93
CA LEU A 258 3.73 -12.29 5.48
C LEU A 258 4.42 -11.95 6.82
N PRO A 259 4.62 -10.65 7.11
CA PRO A 259 5.16 -10.24 8.40
C PRO A 259 4.24 -10.73 9.52
N ARG A 260 4.79 -11.46 10.48
CA ARG A 260 4.11 -11.88 11.70
C ARG A 260 4.99 -11.56 12.89
N LYS A 261 4.40 -11.19 14.02
CA LYS A 261 5.16 -11.16 15.27
C LYS A 261 5.74 -12.54 15.52
N SER A 262 7.04 -12.58 15.80
CA SER A 262 7.61 -13.75 16.49
C SER A 262 6.77 -13.96 17.75
N SER A 263 6.20 -15.16 17.92
CA SER A 263 5.50 -15.53 19.14
C SER A 263 6.41 -15.18 20.32
N PRO A 264 5.91 -14.52 21.37
CA PRO A 264 6.70 -14.36 22.57
C PRO A 264 7.10 -15.75 23.06
N THR A 265 8.41 -15.99 23.07
CA THR A 265 9.01 -17.17 23.71
C THR A 265 8.76 -17.17 25.21
#